data_36d757e7ad0f29fea1bf3169470d18a7
#
_entry.id   36d757e7ad0f29fea1bf3169470d18a7
#
_cell.length_a   1.000
_cell.length_b   1.000
_cell.length_c   1.000
_cell.angle_alpha   90.00
_cell.angle_beta   90.00
_cell.angle_gamma   90.00
#
_symmetry.space_group_name_H-M   'P 1'
#
loop_
_entity.id
_entity.type
_entity.pdbx_description
1 polymer ?
#
loop_
_entity_poly.entity_id
_entity_poly.type
_entity_poly.pdbx_seq_one_letter_code
_entity_poly.pdbx_strand_id
1 'polypeptide(L)'
;VHSANDSLKRLEIGASLSAAELLSICSLLEAAKRVKAFSRSEKEEVPDDSLTGFFTEIEPLTPLYDEIRRCILAEDEIADDASSTLRSIRRSMRGMNDRIRAQMNNMINNSTTRSYLQDAVITMRDGRYCLPVKAEAKSQIPGMVHDQSSSGSTLFIEPMAVVNLNNEYKELLLKEKDEIEKILENLSRLTANFSEQIATDYTILAELDF
;
A
#
# COMPACT_ATOMS: atom_id res chain seq x y z
N VAL A 1 -18.29 -2.24 -15.01
CA VAL A 1 -17.60 -0.95 -14.81
C VAL A 1 -18.03 -0.41 -13.44
N HIS A 2 -17.23 -0.67 -12.39
CA HIS A 2 -17.48 -0.11 -11.06
C HIS A 2 -17.39 1.41 -11.12
N SER A 3 -18.36 2.05 -10.53
CA SER A 3 -18.70 3.46 -10.43
C SER A 3 -17.50 4.41 -10.33
N ALA A 4 -16.90 4.78 -11.46
CA ALA A 4 -15.97 5.91 -11.51
C ALA A 4 -16.66 7.20 -11.05
N ASN A 5 -17.97 7.30 -11.16
CA ASN A 5 -18.75 8.47 -10.76
C ASN A 5 -18.63 8.83 -9.28
N ASP A 6 -18.56 7.85 -8.38
CA ASP A 6 -18.43 8.15 -6.95
C ASP A 6 -17.01 8.64 -6.63
N SER A 7 -16.00 8.07 -7.29
CA SER A 7 -14.61 8.56 -7.18
C SER A 7 -14.47 9.97 -7.74
N LEU A 8 -15.09 10.28 -8.89
CA LEU A 8 -15.07 11.63 -9.48
C LEU A 8 -15.75 12.66 -8.57
N LYS A 9 -16.93 12.35 -8.00
CA LYS A 9 -17.59 13.23 -7.01
C LYS A 9 -16.71 13.50 -5.79
N ARG A 10 -15.96 12.50 -5.32
CA ARG A 10 -15.02 12.68 -4.21
C ARG A 10 -13.86 13.59 -4.58
N LEU A 11 -13.35 13.48 -5.81
CA LEU A 11 -12.30 14.39 -6.32
C LEU A 11 -12.79 15.84 -6.41
N GLU A 12 -14.04 16.07 -6.85
CA GLU A 12 -14.64 17.42 -6.95
C GLU A 12 -14.67 18.15 -5.60
N ILE A 13 -14.86 17.43 -4.50
CA ILE A 13 -14.84 18.01 -3.15
C ILE A 13 -13.44 17.98 -2.52
N GLY A 14 -12.39 17.64 -3.28
CA GLY A 14 -11.00 17.61 -2.83
C GLY A 14 -10.66 16.42 -1.93
N ALA A 15 -11.46 15.35 -1.92
CA ALA A 15 -11.16 14.16 -1.14
C ALA A 15 -10.06 13.32 -1.80
N SER A 16 -9.23 12.70 -0.99
CA SER A 16 -8.25 11.71 -1.44
C SER A 16 -8.92 10.38 -1.78
N LEU A 17 -8.50 9.77 -2.89
CA LEU A 17 -8.91 8.44 -3.31
C LEU A 17 -8.00 7.37 -2.71
N SER A 18 -8.55 6.20 -2.46
CA SER A 18 -7.78 5.00 -2.11
C SER A 18 -7.02 4.44 -3.32
N ALA A 19 -6.06 3.54 -3.06
CA ALA A 19 -5.37 2.82 -4.11
C ALA A 19 -6.33 2.04 -5.02
N ALA A 20 -7.35 1.39 -4.46
CA ALA A 20 -8.37 0.66 -5.22
C ALA A 20 -9.16 1.57 -6.17
N GLU A 21 -9.57 2.77 -5.70
CA GLU A 21 -10.28 3.75 -6.53
C GLU A 21 -9.41 4.28 -7.67
N LEU A 22 -8.12 4.58 -7.40
CA LEU A 22 -7.17 5.01 -8.44
C LEU A 22 -6.89 3.90 -9.46
N LEU A 23 -6.78 2.64 -9.04
CA LEU A 23 -6.64 1.49 -9.95
C LEU A 23 -7.91 1.26 -10.77
N SER A 24 -9.10 1.53 -10.22
CA SER A 24 -10.35 1.48 -10.97
C SER A 24 -10.37 2.53 -12.09
N ILE A 25 -9.87 3.75 -11.83
CA ILE A 25 -9.69 4.78 -12.86
C ILE A 25 -8.68 4.30 -13.91
N CYS A 26 -7.57 3.67 -13.52
CA CYS A 26 -6.63 3.08 -14.48
C CYS A 26 -7.28 2.06 -15.40
N SER A 27 -8.18 1.22 -14.89
CA SER A 27 -8.90 0.23 -15.69
C SER A 27 -9.81 0.90 -16.74
N LEU A 28 -10.42 2.04 -16.39
CA LEU A 28 -11.19 2.86 -17.32
C LEU A 28 -10.28 3.46 -18.41
N LEU A 29 -9.17 4.05 -18.04
CA LEU A 29 -8.21 4.64 -18.97
C LEU A 29 -7.60 3.59 -19.93
N GLU A 30 -7.39 2.37 -19.43
CA GLU A 30 -6.94 1.25 -20.26
C GLU A 30 -8.02 0.83 -21.28
N ALA A 31 -9.30 0.82 -20.88
CA ALA A 31 -10.41 0.58 -21.82
C ALA A 31 -10.49 1.69 -22.87
N ALA A 32 -10.36 2.97 -22.47
CA ALA A 32 -10.30 4.10 -23.39
C ALA A 32 -9.14 3.97 -24.39
N LYS A 33 -7.98 3.53 -23.94
CA LYS A 33 -6.81 3.27 -24.80
C LYS A 33 -7.08 2.18 -25.84
N ARG A 34 -7.75 1.08 -25.44
CA ARG A 34 -8.10 -0.01 -26.37
C ARG A 34 -9.09 0.46 -27.43
N VAL A 35 -10.15 1.20 -27.05
CA VAL A 35 -11.13 1.76 -27.97
C VAL A 35 -10.48 2.73 -28.95
N LYS A 36 -9.61 3.65 -28.46
CA LYS A 36 -8.87 4.58 -29.31
C LYS A 36 -7.92 3.87 -30.30
N ALA A 37 -7.28 2.78 -29.88
CA ALA A 37 -6.42 1.97 -30.75
C ALA A 37 -7.23 1.25 -31.84
N PHE A 38 -8.41 0.70 -31.50
CA PHE A 38 -9.32 0.07 -32.43
C PHE A 38 -9.75 1.06 -33.54
N SER A 39 -10.18 2.27 -33.15
CA SER A 39 -10.59 3.29 -34.13
C SER A 39 -9.49 3.70 -35.13
N ARG A 40 -8.21 3.56 -34.75
CA ARG A 40 -7.09 3.87 -35.64
C ARG A 40 -6.77 2.76 -36.62
N SER A 41 -7.09 1.51 -36.31
CA SER A 41 -6.85 0.35 -37.18
C SER A 41 -7.85 0.24 -38.31
N GLU A 42 -9.05 0.82 -38.17
CA GLU A 42 -10.12 0.73 -39.18
C GLU A 42 -10.19 1.94 -40.13
N LYS A 43 -9.20 2.84 -40.13
CA LYS A 43 -9.23 4.10 -40.90
C LYS A 43 -9.28 3.97 -42.43
N GLU A 44 -9.34 2.77 -43.01
CA GLU A 44 -9.41 2.64 -44.48
C GLU A 44 -10.82 2.69 -45.06
N GLU A 45 -11.92 2.47 -44.31
CA GLU A 45 -13.30 2.48 -44.88
C GLU A 45 -14.45 2.74 -43.88
N VAL A 46 -14.32 3.62 -42.87
CA VAL A 46 -15.48 3.89 -42.00
C VAL A 46 -16.26 5.09 -42.51
N PRO A 47 -17.58 4.95 -42.89
CA PRO A 47 -18.44 6.10 -43.16
C PRO A 47 -18.50 7.02 -41.94
N ASP A 48 -18.61 8.32 -42.19
CA ASP A 48 -18.82 9.34 -41.17
C ASP A 48 -20.17 9.09 -40.45
N ASP A 49 -20.16 8.21 -39.45
CA ASP A 49 -21.35 7.82 -38.68
C ASP A 49 -21.27 8.33 -37.24
N SER A 50 -22.35 8.12 -36.47
CA SER A 50 -22.47 8.58 -35.08
C SER A 50 -21.36 8.05 -34.14
N LEU A 51 -20.67 6.96 -34.50
CA LEU A 51 -19.56 6.37 -33.70
C LEU A 51 -18.25 7.11 -33.87
N THR A 52 -18.03 7.75 -35.03
CA THR A 52 -16.80 8.51 -35.30
C THR A 52 -16.60 9.66 -34.31
N GLY A 53 -17.69 10.28 -33.83
CA GLY A 53 -17.68 11.30 -32.79
C GLY A 53 -17.09 10.79 -31.47
N PHE A 54 -17.57 9.63 -30.99
CA PHE A 54 -17.10 9.02 -29.74
C PHE A 54 -15.60 8.69 -29.78
N PHE A 55 -15.13 8.13 -30.88
CA PHE A 55 -13.71 7.83 -31.04
C PHE A 55 -12.81 9.06 -31.06
N THR A 56 -13.35 10.22 -31.42
CA THR A 56 -12.60 11.48 -31.43
C THR A 56 -12.48 12.07 -30.03
N GLU A 57 -13.54 12.01 -29.25
CA GLU A 57 -13.63 12.60 -27.91
C GLU A 57 -12.92 11.79 -26.82
N ILE A 58 -12.82 10.47 -26.99
CA ILE A 58 -12.17 9.60 -26.01
C ILE A 58 -10.66 9.90 -25.92
N GLU A 59 -10.15 10.07 -24.70
CA GLU A 59 -8.74 10.39 -24.47
C GLU A 59 -8.11 9.49 -23.38
N PRO A 60 -7.20 8.59 -23.73
CA PRO A 60 -6.64 7.58 -22.83
C PRO A 60 -5.85 8.10 -21.65
N LEU A 61 -5.50 9.41 -21.59
CA LEU A 61 -4.70 10.04 -20.53
C LEU A 61 -3.49 9.18 -20.12
N THR A 62 -2.75 8.67 -21.10
CA THR A 62 -1.63 7.74 -20.87
C THR A 62 -0.64 8.21 -19.80
N PRO A 63 -0.22 9.50 -19.73
CA PRO A 63 0.68 9.96 -18.67
C PRO A 63 0.11 9.81 -17.26
N LEU A 64 -1.19 10.03 -17.08
CA LEU A 64 -1.87 9.82 -15.81
C LEU A 64 -1.92 8.33 -15.44
N TYR A 65 -2.30 7.49 -16.41
CA TYR A 65 -2.29 6.04 -16.24
C TYR A 65 -0.92 5.51 -15.80
N ASP A 66 0.13 5.91 -16.53
CA ASP A 66 1.50 5.46 -16.27
C ASP A 66 1.98 5.91 -14.88
N GLU A 67 1.65 7.13 -14.44
CA GLU A 67 2.04 7.65 -13.13
C GLU A 67 1.32 6.91 -11.99
N ILE A 68 0.01 6.66 -12.11
CA ILE A 68 -0.72 5.88 -11.10
C ILE A 68 -0.15 4.47 -11.02
N ARG A 69 0.07 3.81 -12.17
CA ARG A 69 0.59 2.43 -12.23
C ARG A 69 2.04 2.31 -11.76
N ARG A 70 2.84 3.37 -11.94
CA ARG A 70 4.19 3.45 -11.38
C ARG A 70 4.19 3.47 -9.86
N CYS A 71 3.22 4.15 -9.25
CA CYS A 71 3.12 4.30 -7.81
C CYS A 71 2.36 3.17 -7.11
N ILE A 72 1.31 2.62 -7.76
CA ILE A 72 0.41 1.63 -7.17
C ILE A 72 0.52 0.32 -7.93
N LEU A 73 1.07 -0.71 -7.26
CA LEU A 73 1.24 -2.05 -7.82
C LEU A 73 -0.03 -2.90 -7.65
N ALA A 74 -0.66 -2.82 -6.46
CA ALA A 74 -1.90 -3.47 -6.11
C ALA A 74 -2.70 -2.61 -5.10
N GLU A 75 -3.93 -3.01 -4.76
CA GLU A 75 -4.79 -2.25 -3.83
C GLU A 75 -4.16 -2.04 -2.45
N ASP A 76 -3.31 -2.95 -2.02
CA ASP A 76 -2.58 -2.96 -0.74
C ASP A 76 -1.07 -2.76 -0.91
N GLU A 77 -0.60 -2.48 -2.13
CA GLU A 77 0.82 -2.39 -2.43
C GLU A 77 1.20 -1.11 -3.18
N ILE A 78 1.91 -0.21 -2.48
CA ILE A 78 2.54 0.99 -3.04
C ILE A 78 4.00 0.68 -3.36
N ALA A 79 4.45 1.06 -4.56
CA ALA A 79 5.82 0.83 -5.00
C ALA A 79 6.85 1.51 -4.10
N ASP A 80 7.98 0.86 -3.84
CA ASP A 80 9.08 1.45 -3.05
C ASP A 80 9.57 2.79 -3.64
N ASP A 81 9.51 2.93 -4.94
CA ASP A 81 9.95 4.11 -5.68
C ASP A 81 8.82 5.08 -6.06
N ALA A 82 7.63 4.90 -5.48
CA ALA A 82 6.55 5.87 -5.61
C ALA A 82 6.99 7.27 -5.13
N SER A 83 7.85 7.33 -4.09
CA SER A 83 8.59 8.54 -3.72
C SER A 83 9.99 8.20 -3.21
N SER A 84 10.92 9.17 -3.29
CA SER A 84 12.26 9.04 -2.69
C SER A 84 12.21 8.91 -1.18
N THR A 85 11.24 9.56 -0.55
CA THR A 85 10.98 9.51 0.89
C THR A 85 10.52 8.12 1.32
N LEU A 86 9.55 7.52 0.63
CA LEU A 86 9.06 6.17 0.92
C LEU A 86 10.19 5.14 0.79
N ARG A 87 10.99 5.24 -0.28
CA ARG A 87 12.15 4.37 -0.49
C ARG A 87 13.15 4.46 0.66
N SER A 88 13.43 5.68 1.15
CA SER A 88 14.34 5.91 2.28
C SER A 88 13.79 5.33 3.58
N ILE A 89 12.50 5.57 3.88
CA ILE A 89 11.82 5.03 5.06
C ILE A 89 11.89 3.50 5.05
N ARG A 90 11.50 2.85 3.95
CA ARG A 90 11.51 1.39 3.84
C ARG A 90 12.92 0.79 3.92
N ARG A 91 13.92 1.47 3.39
CA ARG A 91 15.34 1.08 3.61
C ARG A 91 15.70 1.12 5.09
N SER A 92 15.33 2.18 5.80
CA SER A 92 15.58 2.32 7.23
C SER A 92 14.84 1.26 8.03
N MET A 93 13.60 0.93 7.67
CA MET A 93 12.80 -0.15 8.29
C MET A 93 13.47 -1.51 8.13
N ARG A 94 13.98 -1.84 6.94
CA ARG A 94 14.74 -3.08 6.71
C ARG A 94 15.98 -3.15 7.59
N GLY A 95 16.80 -2.11 7.61
CA GLY A 95 17.98 -2.05 8.45
C GLY A 95 17.68 -2.13 9.96
N MET A 96 16.59 -1.53 10.40
CA MET A 96 16.12 -1.61 11.79
C MET A 96 15.63 -3.03 12.14
N ASN A 97 14.87 -3.65 11.26
CA ASN A 97 14.41 -5.03 11.40
C ASN A 97 15.60 -6.00 11.55
N ASP A 98 16.64 -5.85 10.72
CA ASP A 98 17.84 -6.68 10.78
C ASP A 98 18.58 -6.50 12.12
N ARG A 99 18.68 -5.26 12.62
CA ARG A 99 19.30 -4.98 13.94
C ARG A 99 18.52 -5.59 15.09
N ILE A 100 17.18 -5.47 15.10
CA ILE A 100 16.33 -6.08 16.13
C ILE A 100 16.48 -7.59 16.11
N ARG A 101 16.39 -8.22 14.93
CA ARG A 101 16.51 -9.67 14.76
C ARG A 101 17.89 -10.16 15.19
N ALA A 102 18.97 -9.46 14.85
CA ALA A 102 20.33 -9.83 15.28
C ALA A 102 20.45 -9.82 16.81
N GLN A 103 19.93 -8.81 17.47
CA GLN A 103 19.97 -8.69 18.93
C GLN A 103 19.13 -9.77 19.62
N MET A 104 17.93 -10.03 19.11
CA MET A 104 17.05 -11.08 19.65
C MET A 104 17.61 -12.49 19.39
N ASN A 105 18.21 -12.74 18.24
CA ASN A 105 18.89 -14.02 17.95
C ASN A 105 20.07 -14.27 18.88
N ASN A 106 20.83 -13.24 19.25
CA ASN A 106 21.88 -13.35 20.25
C ASN A 106 21.30 -13.79 21.62
N MET A 107 20.13 -13.27 21.99
CA MET A 107 19.44 -13.70 23.22
C MET A 107 18.96 -15.14 23.13
N ILE A 108 18.34 -15.55 22.01
CA ILE A 108 17.84 -16.92 21.78
C ILE A 108 18.98 -17.94 21.78
N ASN A 109 20.14 -17.58 21.24
CA ASN A 109 21.32 -18.46 21.16
C ASN A 109 22.08 -18.56 22.49
N ASN A 110 21.82 -17.67 23.44
CA ASN A 110 22.37 -17.79 24.79
C ASN A 110 21.65 -18.96 25.52
N SER A 111 22.40 -19.96 25.99
CA SER A 111 21.85 -21.18 26.60
C SER A 111 20.99 -20.89 27.84
N THR A 112 21.39 -19.93 28.66
CA THR A 112 20.65 -19.51 29.86
C THR A 112 19.32 -18.87 29.47
N THR A 113 19.33 -17.87 28.57
CA THR A 113 18.13 -17.21 28.09
C THR A 113 17.19 -18.21 27.42
N ARG A 114 17.74 -19.09 26.58
CA ARG A 114 16.96 -20.11 25.86
C ARG A 114 16.18 -21.05 26.80
N SER A 115 16.73 -21.36 27.99
CA SER A 115 16.03 -22.21 28.98
C SER A 115 14.74 -21.56 29.54
N TYR A 116 14.65 -20.23 29.49
CA TYR A 116 13.51 -19.45 29.95
C TYR A 116 12.43 -19.26 28.87
N LEU A 117 12.76 -19.55 27.59
CA LEU A 117 11.82 -19.42 26.50
C LEU A 117 10.91 -20.64 26.39
N GLN A 118 9.64 -20.40 26.05
CA GLN A 118 8.71 -21.46 25.66
C GLN A 118 9.12 -22.05 24.32
N ASP A 119 9.44 -21.18 23.36
CA ASP A 119 9.96 -21.50 22.04
C ASP A 119 11.10 -20.54 21.67
N ALA A 120 12.10 -21.04 20.94
CA ALA A 120 13.25 -20.26 20.49
C ALA A 120 12.94 -19.51 19.19
N VAL A 121 11.91 -18.65 19.21
CA VAL A 121 11.41 -17.92 18.04
C VAL A 121 11.22 -16.45 18.38
N ILE A 122 11.35 -15.60 17.37
CA ILE A 122 10.99 -14.19 17.46
C ILE A 122 9.54 -14.06 17.00
N THR A 123 8.71 -13.40 17.80
CA THR A 123 7.30 -13.15 17.49
C THR A 123 7.02 -11.65 17.42
N MET A 124 5.86 -11.28 16.90
CA MET A 124 5.38 -9.90 16.92
C MET A 124 4.05 -9.82 17.67
N ARG A 125 3.92 -8.85 18.58
CA ARG A 125 2.69 -8.53 19.31
C ARG A 125 2.53 -7.02 19.35
N ASP A 126 1.37 -6.52 18.93
CA ASP A 126 1.05 -5.08 18.87
C ASP A 126 2.12 -4.24 18.13
N GLY A 127 2.68 -4.80 17.05
CA GLY A 127 3.75 -4.16 16.29
C GLY A 127 5.11 -4.12 17.00
N ARG A 128 5.31 -4.94 18.04
CA ARG A 128 6.53 -5.07 18.83
C ARG A 128 7.15 -6.45 18.66
N TYR A 129 8.46 -6.51 18.50
CA TYR A 129 9.19 -7.77 18.51
C TYR A 129 9.31 -8.30 19.93
N CYS A 130 8.84 -9.51 20.16
CA CYS A 130 8.76 -10.16 21.46
C CYS A 130 9.35 -11.56 21.43
N LEU A 131 9.75 -12.06 22.61
CA LEU A 131 10.11 -13.46 22.85
C LEU A 131 9.01 -14.16 23.65
N PRO A 132 8.65 -15.41 23.29
CA PRO A 132 7.72 -16.21 24.08
C PRO A 132 8.45 -16.80 25.30
N VAL A 133 8.18 -16.27 26.48
CA VAL A 133 8.83 -16.61 27.75
C VAL A 133 7.88 -17.46 28.60
N LYS A 134 8.40 -18.50 29.24
CA LYS A 134 7.65 -19.27 30.23
C LYS A 134 7.19 -18.37 31.36
N ALA A 135 5.91 -18.46 31.78
CA ALA A 135 5.33 -17.56 32.79
C ALA A 135 6.11 -17.57 34.12
N GLU A 136 6.62 -18.75 34.54
CA GLU A 136 7.47 -18.90 35.72
C GLU A 136 8.84 -18.22 35.59
N ALA A 137 9.30 -18.01 34.38
CA ALA A 137 10.61 -17.39 34.11
C ALA A 137 10.52 -15.86 33.82
N LYS A 138 9.36 -15.22 34.02
CA LYS A 138 9.16 -13.79 33.74
C LYS A 138 10.22 -12.90 34.35
N SER A 139 10.65 -13.15 35.58
CA SER A 139 11.65 -12.33 36.30
C SER A 139 13.06 -12.46 35.72
N GLN A 140 13.33 -13.47 34.90
CA GLN A 140 14.64 -13.75 34.32
C GLN A 140 14.88 -12.99 32.99
N ILE A 141 13.81 -12.52 32.34
CA ILE A 141 13.88 -11.74 31.11
C ILE A 141 13.31 -10.33 31.38
N PRO A 142 14.18 -9.36 31.69
CA PRO A 142 13.75 -7.98 31.88
C PRO A 142 13.11 -7.41 30.61
N GLY A 143 11.88 -6.92 30.72
CA GLY A 143 11.14 -6.39 29.57
C GLY A 143 9.67 -6.12 29.88
N MET A 144 8.93 -5.74 28.85
CA MET A 144 7.50 -5.46 28.92
C MET A 144 6.68 -6.63 28.35
N VAL A 145 5.66 -7.05 29.11
CA VAL A 145 4.69 -8.05 28.63
C VAL A 145 3.66 -7.34 27.75
N HIS A 146 3.56 -7.78 26.50
CA HIS A 146 2.58 -7.26 25.54
C HIS A 146 1.36 -8.18 25.37
N ASP A 147 1.56 -9.48 25.59
CA ASP A 147 0.51 -10.48 25.39
C ASP A 147 0.78 -11.74 26.21
N GLN A 148 -0.23 -12.59 26.34
CA GLN A 148 -0.07 -13.92 26.95
C GLN A 148 -0.87 -14.97 26.18
N SER A 149 -0.44 -16.25 26.27
CA SER A 149 -1.21 -17.36 25.72
C SER A 149 -2.54 -17.54 26.46
N SER A 150 -3.52 -18.17 25.81
CA SER A 150 -4.83 -18.43 26.40
C SER A 150 -4.78 -19.22 27.70
N SER A 151 -3.79 -20.11 27.87
CA SER A 151 -3.53 -20.85 29.11
C SER A 151 -2.76 -20.04 30.16
N GLY A 152 -2.24 -18.84 29.83
CA GLY A 152 -1.39 -18.04 30.70
C GLY A 152 0.02 -18.60 30.92
N SER A 153 0.37 -19.72 30.31
CA SER A 153 1.68 -20.39 30.50
C SER A 153 2.83 -19.73 29.75
N THR A 154 2.54 -18.90 28.75
CA THR A 154 3.51 -18.17 27.92
C THR A 154 3.22 -16.69 27.96
N LEU A 155 4.24 -15.88 28.21
CA LEU A 155 4.19 -14.43 28.15
C LEU A 155 4.99 -13.96 26.94
N PHE A 156 4.44 -13.07 26.14
CA PHE A 156 5.14 -12.45 25.03
C PHE A 156 5.81 -11.16 25.54
N ILE A 157 7.12 -11.24 25.78
CA ILE A 157 7.90 -10.17 26.40
C ILE A 157 8.74 -9.47 25.34
N GLU A 158 8.60 -8.15 25.25
CA GLU A 158 9.56 -7.26 24.60
C GLU A 158 10.78 -7.09 25.51
N PRO A 159 11.95 -7.66 25.17
CA PRO A 159 13.12 -7.51 26.03
C PRO A 159 13.58 -6.07 26.12
N MET A 160 14.00 -5.64 27.32
CA MET A 160 14.49 -4.28 27.54
C MET A 160 15.61 -3.90 26.57
N ALA A 161 16.45 -4.87 26.18
CA ALA A 161 17.54 -4.68 25.24
C ALA A 161 17.10 -4.20 23.85
N VAL A 162 15.86 -4.43 23.44
CA VAL A 162 15.36 -4.04 22.10
C VAL A 162 14.25 -2.97 22.14
N VAL A 163 13.86 -2.48 23.31
CA VAL A 163 12.77 -1.49 23.47
C VAL A 163 13.02 -0.24 22.62
N ASN A 164 14.23 0.32 22.64
CA ASN A 164 14.53 1.52 21.85
C ASN A 164 14.45 1.24 20.35
N LEU A 165 14.98 0.10 19.89
CA LEU A 165 14.91 -0.30 18.48
C LEU A 165 13.46 -0.53 18.03
N ASN A 166 12.64 -1.15 18.87
CA ASN A 166 11.22 -1.33 18.61
C ASN A 166 10.48 0.03 18.54
N ASN A 167 10.84 0.99 19.39
CA ASN A 167 10.28 2.34 19.34
C ASN A 167 10.63 3.04 18.01
N GLU A 168 11.91 3.02 17.62
CA GLU A 168 12.36 3.58 16.35
C GLU A 168 11.68 2.90 15.15
N TYR A 169 11.51 1.58 15.19
CA TYR A 169 10.80 0.84 14.14
C TYR A 169 9.33 1.26 14.05
N LYS A 170 8.65 1.43 15.19
CA LYS A 170 7.26 1.89 15.23
C LYS A 170 7.09 3.31 14.69
N GLU A 171 8.05 4.21 14.96
CA GLU A 171 8.06 5.55 14.36
C GLU A 171 8.22 5.48 12.83
N LEU A 172 9.04 4.57 12.32
CA LEU A 172 9.19 4.36 10.87
C LEU A 172 7.91 3.84 10.23
N LEU A 173 7.16 2.95 10.90
CA LEU A 173 5.85 2.49 10.42
C LEU A 173 4.84 3.63 10.30
N LEU A 174 4.82 4.55 11.26
CA LEU A 174 3.96 5.73 11.20
C LEU A 174 4.38 6.66 10.05
N LYS A 175 5.68 6.91 9.88
CA LYS A 175 6.20 7.71 8.76
C LYS A 175 5.89 7.08 7.41
N GLU A 176 5.95 5.75 7.28
CA GLU A 176 5.57 5.03 6.07
C GLU A 176 4.09 5.27 5.74
N LYS A 177 3.22 5.13 6.74
CA LYS A 177 1.79 5.37 6.58
C LYS A 177 1.50 6.80 6.13
N ASP A 178 2.07 7.78 6.81
CA ASP A 178 1.90 9.20 6.48
C ASP A 178 2.40 9.53 5.06
N GLU A 179 3.50 8.90 4.64
CA GLU A 179 4.04 9.11 3.29
C GLU A 179 3.16 8.46 2.22
N ILE A 180 2.60 7.26 2.49
CA ILE A 180 1.64 6.62 1.59
C ILE A 180 0.39 7.49 1.43
N GLU A 181 -0.14 8.06 2.51
CA GLU A 181 -1.28 8.98 2.45
C GLU A 181 -0.98 10.19 1.56
N LYS A 182 0.22 10.78 1.66
CA LYS A 182 0.65 11.90 0.79
C LYS A 182 0.77 11.49 -0.67
N ILE A 183 1.27 10.29 -0.95
CA ILE A 183 1.37 9.76 -2.33
C ILE A 183 -0.04 9.64 -2.93
N LEU A 184 -0.98 9.04 -2.20
CA LEU A 184 -2.38 8.89 -2.66
C LEU A 184 -3.07 10.26 -2.82
N GLU A 185 -2.83 11.21 -1.93
CA GLU A 185 -3.33 12.58 -2.05
C GLU A 185 -2.79 13.27 -3.31
N ASN A 186 -1.50 13.15 -3.58
CA ASN A 186 -0.87 13.73 -4.78
C ASN A 186 -1.42 13.11 -6.07
N LEU A 187 -1.59 11.78 -6.12
CA LEU A 187 -2.20 11.09 -7.26
C LEU A 187 -3.66 11.50 -7.43
N SER A 188 -4.41 11.64 -6.34
CA SER A 188 -5.80 12.10 -6.38
C SER A 188 -5.91 13.50 -6.94
N ARG A 189 -5.05 14.43 -6.50
CA ARG A 189 -5.00 15.79 -7.02
C ARG A 189 -4.60 15.84 -8.50
N LEU A 190 -3.65 15.00 -8.92
CA LEU A 190 -3.29 14.87 -10.33
C LEU A 190 -4.48 14.35 -11.15
N THR A 191 -5.20 13.36 -10.65
CA THR A 191 -6.39 12.78 -11.30
C THR A 191 -7.53 13.80 -11.39
N ALA A 192 -7.73 14.62 -10.34
CA ALA A 192 -8.76 15.66 -10.30
C ALA A 192 -8.62 16.67 -11.45
N ASN A 193 -7.39 16.96 -11.90
CA ASN A 193 -7.17 17.85 -13.05
C ASN A 193 -7.76 17.33 -14.37
N PHE A 194 -8.08 16.05 -14.43
CA PHE A 194 -8.64 15.38 -15.61
C PHE A 194 -10.05 14.82 -15.38
N SER A 195 -10.73 15.24 -14.30
CA SER A 195 -12.03 14.69 -13.91
C SER A 195 -13.10 14.80 -15.00
N GLU A 196 -13.16 15.93 -15.72
CA GLU A 196 -14.09 16.14 -16.82
C GLU A 196 -13.84 15.16 -17.98
N GLN A 197 -12.57 14.96 -18.36
CA GLN A 197 -12.21 14.04 -19.43
C GLN A 197 -12.48 12.58 -19.02
N ILE A 198 -12.17 12.21 -17.78
CA ILE A 198 -12.48 10.86 -17.25
C ILE A 198 -13.99 10.61 -17.22
N ALA A 199 -14.80 11.63 -16.89
CA ALA A 199 -16.26 11.52 -16.92
C ALA A 199 -16.78 11.33 -18.37
N THR A 200 -16.20 12.05 -19.33
CA THR A 200 -16.51 11.92 -20.75
C THR A 200 -16.17 10.50 -21.24
N ASP A 201 -14.95 10.05 -20.98
CA ASP A 201 -14.49 8.70 -21.35
C ASP A 201 -15.39 7.61 -20.74
N TYR A 202 -15.78 7.76 -19.46
CA TYR A 202 -16.70 6.85 -18.79
C TYR A 202 -18.05 6.77 -19.49
N THR A 203 -18.63 7.93 -19.87
CA THR A 203 -19.93 8.00 -20.57
C THR A 203 -19.86 7.32 -21.92
N ILE A 204 -18.82 7.62 -22.70
CA ILE A 204 -18.60 7.02 -24.03
C ILE A 204 -18.43 5.50 -23.92
N LEU A 205 -17.63 5.03 -22.98
CA LEU A 205 -17.41 3.59 -22.77
C LEU A 205 -18.67 2.88 -22.31
N ALA A 206 -19.53 3.52 -21.52
CA ALA A 206 -20.80 2.98 -21.10
C ALA A 206 -21.80 2.88 -22.28
N GLU A 207 -21.78 3.82 -23.21
CA GLU A 207 -22.62 3.80 -24.42
C GLU A 207 -22.13 2.76 -25.45
N LEU A 208 -20.82 2.51 -25.51
CA LEU A 208 -20.25 1.50 -26.41
C LEU A 208 -20.38 0.05 -25.90
N ASP A 209 -20.61 -0.16 -24.60
CA ASP A 209 -20.77 -1.49 -23.96
C ASP A 209 -22.25 -2.01 -24.06
N PHE A 210 -23.14 -1.24 -24.66
CA PHE A 210 -24.50 -1.60 -25.00
C PHE A 210 -24.57 -2.06 -26.45
#